data_22447779c117502d1e97a1cda7822100
#
_entry.id   22447779c117502d1e97a1cda7822100
#
_cell.length_a   1.000
_cell.length_b   1.000
_cell.length_c   1.000
_cell.angle_alpha   90.00
_cell.angle_beta   90.00
_cell.angle_gamma   90.00
#
_symmetry.space_group_name_H-M   'P 1'
#
loop_
_entity.id
_entity.type
_entity.pdbx_description
1 polymer ?
#
loop_
_entity_poly.entity_id
_entity_poly.type
_entity_poly.pdbx_seq_one_letter_code
_entity_poly.pdbx_strand_id
1 'polypeptide(L)'
;YRTERYGADSHRPEEIAYADTLEEDVLRRDFTVNGMAMNRYGEVIDLVGGRRDIKHKTLRTIGNAEKRFEEDALRLFRACRFVAKLDFLPSKELLEAMPKAFHRVSGLSLERVRSELDRLMLAPAVAKGLDVLVQSRLAECSCRVVENGAAREVPILPELYHLVNLPQEKDFHEFDGWYHTLAVVSHTEPDLTLRWGALLHDVAKGMPT
;
A
#
# COMPACT_ATOMS: atom_id res chain seq x y z
N TYR A 1 18.70 -3.89 16.62
CA TYR A 1 17.52 -3.20 16.01
C TYR A 1 18.02 -1.90 15.37
N ARG A 2 17.61 -1.63 14.11
CA ARG A 2 18.12 -0.47 13.34
C ARG A 2 17.00 0.54 13.15
N THR A 3 17.23 1.80 13.53
CA THR A 3 16.32 2.92 13.31
C THR A 3 16.88 3.79 12.18
N GLU A 4 16.03 4.15 11.23
CA GLU A 4 16.37 5.04 10.14
C GLU A 4 15.46 6.26 10.23
N ARG A 5 16.02 7.47 10.27
CA ARG A 5 15.29 8.72 10.10
C ARG A 5 15.53 9.23 8.69
N TYR A 6 14.44 9.48 7.99
CA TYR A 6 14.47 10.08 6.65
C TYR A 6 14.08 11.54 6.77
N GLY A 7 14.95 12.43 6.27
CA GLY A 7 14.66 13.85 6.11
C GLY A 7 13.78 14.15 4.90
N ALA A 8 13.92 15.35 4.35
CA ALA A 8 13.21 15.74 3.12
C ALA A 8 13.57 14.85 1.92
N ASP A 9 14.77 14.27 1.89
CA ASP A 9 15.20 13.27 0.93
C ASP A 9 15.02 11.86 1.51
N SER A 10 13.97 11.16 1.09
CA SER A 10 13.64 9.81 1.56
C SER A 10 14.58 8.71 1.04
N HIS A 11 15.66 9.06 0.33
CA HIS A 11 16.60 8.09 -0.25
C HIS A 11 17.75 7.69 0.67
N ARG A 12 18.12 8.54 1.64
CA ARG A 12 19.17 8.22 2.61
C ARG A 12 18.67 8.54 4.01
N PRO A 13 18.79 7.60 4.95
CA PRO A 13 18.56 7.94 6.35
C PRO A 13 19.61 8.95 6.80
N GLU A 14 19.17 10.08 7.37
CA GLU A 14 20.07 11.10 7.92
C GLU A 14 20.79 10.58 9.16
N GLU A 15 20.15 9.68 9.91
CA GLU A 15 20.72 9.01 11.08
C GLU A 15 20.32 7.55 11.14
N ILE A 16 21.28 6.68 11.45
CA ILE A 16 21.05 5.28 11.80
C ILE A 16 21.28 5.18 13.30
N ALA A 17 20.20 5.06 14.06
CA ALA A 17 20.26 4.72 15.47
C ALA A 17 19.78 3.27 15.66
N TYR A 18 20.30 2.59 16.67
CA TYR A 18 19.82 1.29 17.08
C TYR A 18 18.84 1.48 18.24
N ALA A 19 17.72 0.76 18.21
CA ALA A 19 16.83 0.71 19.35
C ALA A 19 17.49 -0.14 20.45
N ASP A 20 17.49 0.37 21.67
CA ASP A 20 18.09 -0.31 22.81
C ASP A 20 17.14 -1.37 23.40
N THR A 21 15.83 -1.18 23.17
CA THR A 21 14.78 -2.06 23.70
C THR A 21 13.90 -2.65 22.60
N LEU A 22 13.26 -3.80 22.89
CA LEU A 22 12.26 -4.38 22.01
C LEU A 22 11.06 -3.43 21.81
N GLU A 23 10.67 -2.72 22.85
CA GLU A 23 9.55 -1.79 22.81
C GLU A 23 9.80 -0.66 21.82
N GLU A 24 10.97 -0.03 21.85
CA GLU A 24 11.36 1.00 20.90
C GLU A 24 11.37 0.45 19.46
N ASP A 25 11.89 -0.75 19.22
CA ASP A 25 11.88 -1.38 17.91
C ASP A 25 10.46 -1.63 17.41
N VAL A 26 9.57 -2.12 18.27
CA VAL A 26 8.17 -2.38 17.94
C VAL A 26 7.42 -1.08 17.62
N LEU A 27 7.55 -0.06 18.48
CA LEU A 27 6.79 1.19 18.37
C LEU A 27 7.13 2.01 17.11
N ARG A 28 8.27 1.79 16.46
CA ARG A 28 8.64 2.46 15.21
C ARG A 28 8.17 1.74 13.94
N ARG A 29 7.66 0.50 14.06
CA ARG A 29 7.17 -0.28 12.93
C ARG A 29 5.86 0.27 12.38
N ASP A 30 5.46 -0.25 11.21
CA ASP A 30 4.29 0.21 10.49
C ASP A 30 2.96 -0.31 11.08
N PHE A 31 2.78 -1.63 11.10
CA PHE A 31 1.50 -2.26 11.43
C PHE A 31 1.62 -3.21 12.63
N THR A 32 0.52 -3.33 13.39
CA THR A 32 0.44 -4.18 14.59
C THR A 32 0.81 -5.63 14.30
N VAL A 33 0.42 -6.15 13.13
CA VAL A 33 0.75 -7.51 12.67
C VAL A 33 2.25 -7.73 12.47
N ASN A 34 3.02 -6.65 12.29
CA ASN A 34 4.47 -6.68 12.17
C ASN A 34 5.18 -6.30 13.48
N GLY A 35 4.41 -5.94 14.53
CA GLY A 35 4.91 -5.45 15.82
C GLY A 35 5.01 -6.54 16.91
N MET A 36 5.02 -7.78 16.51
CA MET A 36 5.20 -8.90 17.46
C MET A 36 6.62 -9.45 17.39
N ALA A 37 7.09 -9.99 18.49
CA ALA A 37 8.35 -10.71 18.57
C ALA A 37 8.13 -12.12 19.16
N MET A 38 9.09 -13.01 18.94
CA MET A 38 9.09 -14.33 19.54
C MET A 38 10.42 -14.51 20.26
N ASN A 39 10.37 -14.98 21.50
CA ASN A 39 11.57 -15.32 22.24
C ASN A 39 12.10 -16.72 21.85
N ARG A 40 13.28 -17.09 22.35
CA ARG A 40 13.92 -18.39 22.05
C ARG A 40 13.13 -19.61 22.54
N TYR A 41 12.12 -19.41 23.40
CA TYR A 41 11.27 -20.47 23.93
C TYR A 41 9.95 -20.61 23.16
N GLY A 42 9.75 -19.82 22.07
CA GLY A 42 8.53 -19.82 21.26
C GLY A 42 7.40 -18.96 21.82
N GLU A 43 7.64 -18.19 22.88
CA GLU A 43 6.62 -17.30 23.45
C GLU A 43 6.51 -16.02 22.61
N VAL A 44 5.28 -15.69 22.21
CA VAL A 44 4.99 -14.48 21.43
C VAL A 44 4.81 -13.30 22.37
N ILE A 45 5.63 -12.27 22.16
CA ILE A 45 5.55 -10.97 22.85
C ILE A 45 4.78 -10.03 21.92
N ASP A 46 3.62 -9.58 22.36
CA ASP A 46 2.72 -8.69 21.63
C ASP A 46 2.46 -7.43 22.46
N LEU A 47 3.17 -6.35 22.14
CA LEU A 47 3.07 -5.07 22.84
C LEU A 47 2.01 -4.14 22.23
N VAL A 48 1.48 -4.47 21.03
CA VAL A 48 0.66 -3.55 20.22
C VAL A 48 -0.69 -4.13 19.82
N GLY A 49 -1.01 -5.34 20.28
CA GLY A 49 -2.29 -6.00 19.98
C GLY A 49 -2.35 -6.68 18.61
N GLY A 50 -1.21 -7.05 18.03
CA GLY A 50 -1.11 -7.70 16.72
C GLY A 50 -1.87 -9.03 16.65
N ARG A 51 -1.84 -9.84 17.72
CA ARG A 51 -2.60 -11.11 17.79
C ARG A 51 -4.12 -10.89 17.69
N ARG A 52 -4.63 -9.82 18.32
CA ARG A 52 -6.04 -9.46 18.24
C ARG A 52 -6.39 -9.05 16.82
N ASP A 53 -5.57 -8.23 16.19
CA ASP A 53 -5.81 -7.73 14.83
C ASP A 53 -5.71 -8.86 13.79
N ILE A 54 -4.82 -9.82 13.97
CA ILE A 54 -4.78 -11.07 13.16
C ILE A 54 -6.09 -11.85 13.31
N LYS A 55 -6.56 -12.06 14.56
CA LYS A 55 -7.82 -12.79 14.82
C LYS A 55 -9.02 -12.14 14.12
N HIS A 56 -9.07 -10.80 14.07
CA HIS A 56 -10.16 -10.03 13.45
C HIS A 56 -9.89 -9.71 11.97
N LYS A 57 -8.79 -10.21 11.40
CA LYS A 57 -8.37 -9.89 10.02
C LYS A 57 -8.35 -8.38 9.74
N THR A 58 -7.83 -7.60 10.67
CA THR A 58 -7.78 -6.13 10.58
C THR A 58 -6.35 -5.66 10.44
N LEU A 59 -6.09 -4.82 9.44
CA LEU A 59 -4.82 -4.12 9.30
C LEU A 59 -4.89 -2.77 10.01
N ARG A 60 -4.05 -2.59 11.05
CA ARG A 60 -3.98 -1.38 11.86
C ARG A 60 -2.54 -0.91 11.99
N THR A 61 -2.33 0.39 11.99
CA THR A 61 -1.02 0.99 12.28
C THR A 61 -0.67 0.86 13.77
N ILE A 62 0.63 0.82 14.07
CA ILE A 62 1.11 0.95 15.44
C ILE A 62 1.03 2.43 15.84
N GLY A 63 0.25 2.72 16.88
CA GLY A 63 0.03 4.10 17.33
C GLY A 63 -0.83 4.91 16.37
N ASN A 64 -0.55 6.21 16.26
CA ASN A 64 -1.34 7.13 15.45
C ASN A 64 -1.04 6.95 13.95
N ALA A 65 -2.06 6.64 13.14
CA ALA A 65 -1.92 6.32 11.73
C ALA A 65 -1.38 7.51 10.91
N GLU A 66 -1.84 8.72 11.18
CA GLU A 66 -1.41 9.93 10.50
C GLU A 66 0.09 10.16 10.70
N LYS A 67 0.57 10.09 11.95
CA LYS A 67 1.99 10.21 12.25
C LYS A 67 2.83 9.12 11.56
N ARG A 68 2.34 7.88 11.51
CA ARG A 68 3.05 6.78 10.83
C ARG A 68 3.21 7.02 9.34
N PHE A 69 2.20 7.56 8.68
CA PHE A 69 2.27 7.89 7.25
C PHE A 69 3.12 9.12 6.97
N GLU A 70 3.09 10.13 7.85
CA GLU A 70 3.97 11.30 7.78
C GLU A 70 5.46 10.97 7.93
N GLU A 71 5.79 10.00 8.78
CA GLU A 71 7.17 9.54 8.96
C GLU A 71 7.75 8.86 7.71
N ASP A 72 6.95 8.04 7.03
CA ASP A 72 7.33 7.33 5.79
C ASP A 72 6.09 7.06 4.95
N ALA A 73 5.90 7.87 3.90
CA ALA A 73 4.76 7.74 2.98
C ALA A 73 4.72 6.41 2.23
N LEU A 74 5.83 5.64 2.15
CA LEU A 74 5.81 4.30 1.56
C LEU A 74 4.88 3.36 2.33
N ARG A 75 4.62 3.64 3.61
CA ARG A 75 3.66 2.88 4.42
C ARG A 75 2.23 2.92 3.87
N LEU A 76 1.86 3.94 3.06
CA LEU A 76 0.59 3.98 2.35
C LEU A 76 0.47 2.82 1.35
N PHE A 77 1.48 2.62 0.52
CA PHE A 77 1.54 1.50 -0.44
C PHE A 77 1.72 0.16 0.25
N ARG A 78 2.49 0.14 1.34
CA ARG A 78 2.61 -1.04 2.19
C ARG A 78 1.27 -1.44 2.80
N ALA A 79 0.40 -0.49 3.18
CA ALA A 79 -0.94 -0.79 3.68
C ALA A 79 -1.76 -1.53 2.62
N CYS A 80 -1.81 -1.03 1.38
CA CYS A 80 -2.49 -1.70 0.27
C CYS A 80 -1.93 -3.12 0.04
N ARG A 81 -0.60 -3.27 0.04
CA ARG A 81 0.05 -4.57 -0.10
C ARG A 81 -0.26 -5.53 1.04
N PHE A 82 -0.26 -5.07 2.29
CA PHE A 82 -0.57 -5.94 3.44
C PHE A 82 -2.04 -6.35 3.48
N VAL A 83 -2.96 -5.48 3.08
CA VAL A 83 -4.37 -5.84 2.85
C VAL A 83 -4.47 -7.01 1.86
N ALA A 84 -3.78 -6.90 0.71
CA ALA A 84 -3.75 -7.95 -0.29
C ALA A 84 -3.05 -9.24 0.18
N LYS A 85 -1.90 -9.10 0.88
CA LYS A 85 -1.07 -10.23 1.31
C LYS A 85 -1.73 -11.06 2.41
N LEU A 86 -2.41 -10.43 3.35
CA LEU A 86 -2.97 -11.07 4.55
C LEU A 86 -4.47 -11.38 4.40
N ASP A 87 -5.10 -10.89 3.34
CA ASP A 87 -6.55 -10.93 3.17
C ASP A 87 -7.30 -10.24 4.34
N PHE A 88 -6.77 -9.10 4.79
CA PHE A 88 -7.32 -8.31 5.89
C PHE A 88 -8.09 -7.11 5.37
N LEU A 89 -8.92 -6.51 6.23
CA LEU A 89 -9.54 -5.21 5.99
C LEU A 89 -8.74 -4.12 6.72
N PRO A 90 -8.53 -2.96 6.09
CA PRO A 90 -7.92 -1.83 6.77
C PRO A 90 -8.84 -1.29 7.87
N SER A 91 -8.29 -0.86 9.00
CA SER A 91 -9.09 -0.20 10.03
C SER A 91 -9.61 1.16 9.53
N LYS A 92 -10.69 1.64 10.13
CA LYS A 92 -11.29 2.93 9.78
C LYS A 92 -10.27 4.07 9.96
N GLU A 93 -9.56 4.06 11.08
CA GLU A 93 -8.54 5.07 11.39
C GLU A 93 -7.39 5.08 10.38
N LEU A 94 -7.02 3.90 9.86
CA LEU A 94 -6.02 3.79 8.81
C LEU A 94 -6.50 4.45 7.53
N LEU A 95 -7.72 4.15 7.08
CA LEU A 95 -8.31 4.73 5.86
C LEU A 95 -8.47 6.25 5.96
N GLU A 96 -8.95 6.76 7.10
CA GLU A 96 -9.14 8.20 7.34
C GLU A 96 -7.81 8.98 7.40
N ALA A 97 -6.71 8.30 7.79
CA ALA A 97 -5.39 8.91 7.85
C ALA A 97 -4.66 8.95 6.50
N MET A 98 -4.96 8.03 5.57
CA MET A 98 -4.24 7.92 4.30
C MET A 98 -4.19 9.24 3.52
N PRO A 99 -5.31 9.92 3.22
CA PRO A 99 -5.30 11.12 2.39
C PRO A 99 -4.55 12.30 3.01
N LYS A 100 -4.42 12.33 4.33
CA LYS A 100 -3.70 13.41 5.04
C LYS A 100 -2.20 13.42 4.75
N ALA A 101 -1.63 12.27 4.40
CA ALA A 101 -0.21 12.12 4.10
C ALA A 101 0.13 12.04 2.59
N PHE A 102 -0.83 12.26 1.69
CA PHE A 102 -0.61 12.16 0.24
C PHE A 102 0.41 13.18 -0.28
N HIS A 103 0.50 14.34 0.33
CA HIS A 103 1.51 15.35 0.00
C HIS A 103 2.96 14.86 0.16
N ARG A 104 3.18 13.79 0.95
CA ARG A 104 4.50 13.17 1.14
C ARG A 104 4.87 12.18 0.03
N VAL A 105 3.91 11.77 -0.81
CA VAL A 105 4.13 10.73 -1.83
C VAL A 105 5.10 11.21 -2.91
N SER A 106 5.10 12.49 -3.26
CA SER A 106 6.01 13.08 -4.25
C SER A 106 7.49 12.95 -3.87
N GLY A 107 7.80 12.78 -2.60
CA GLY A 107 9.15 12.49 -2.11
C GLY A 107 9.62 11.04 -2.27
N LEU A 108 8.71 10.10 -2.62
CA LEU A 108 9.06 8.69 -2.82
C LEU A 108 9.65 8.44 -4.20
N SER A 109 10.66 7.57 -4.28
CA SER A 109 11.14 7.13 -5.60
C SER A 109 10.17 6.15 -6.25
N LEU A 110 10.06 6.25 -7.59
CA LEU A 110 9.24 5.35 -8.39
C LEU A 110 9.60 3.87 -8.16
N GLU A 111 10.87 3.55 -7.99
CA GLU A 111 11.35 2.19 -7.78
C GLU A 111 10.80 1.60 -6.45
N ARG A 112 10.77 2.41 -5.38
CA ARG A 112 10.20 1.97 -4.09
C ARG A 112 8.70 1.74 -4.21
N VAL A 113 7.98 2.67 -4.82
CA VAL A 113 6.53 2.54 -5.07
C VAL A 113 6.24 1.31 -5.92
N ARG A 114 6.94 1.16 -7.06
CA ARG A 114 6.81 0.00 -7.95
C ARG A 114 7.06 -1.32 -7.23
N SER A 115 8.11 -1.39 -6.41
CA SER A 115 8.41 -2.61 -5.64
C SER A 115 7.26 -3.03 -4.70
N GLU A 116 6.56 -2.09 -4.08
CA GLU A 116 5.39 -2.39 -3.24
C GLU A 116 4.18 -2.81 -4.11
N LEU A 117 3.96 -2.15 -5.25
CA LEU A 117 2.89 -2.50 -6.20
C LEU A 117 3.11 -3.89 -6.83
N ASP A 118 4.33 -4.20 -7.26
CA ASP A 118 4.66 -5.52 -7.83
C ASP A 118 4.39 -6.65 -6.81
N ARG A 119 4.74 -6.42 -5.54
CA ARG A 119 4.44 -7.37 -4.45
C ARG A 119 2.94 -7.45 -4.14
N LEU A 120 2.20 -6.36 -4.30
CA LEU A 120 0.75 -6.33 -4.17
C LEU A 120 0.11 -7.17 -5.29
N MET A 121 0.58 -6.99 -6.53
CA MET A 121 0.08 -7.74 -7.70
C MET A 121 0.25 -9.26 -7.54
N LEU A 122 1.30 -9.71 -6.87
CA LEU A 122 1.54 -11.14 -6.60
C LEU A 122 0.80 -11.68 -5.36
N ALA A 123 0.08 -10.83 -4.65
CA ALA A 123 -0.58 -11.22 -3.40
C ALA A 123 -1.88 -12.03 -3.65
N PRO A 124 -2.29 -12.90 -2.69
CA PRO A 124 -3.47 -13.76 -2.85
C PRO A 124 -4.80 -12.99 -2.94
N ALA A 125 -4.96 -11.92 -2.16
CA ALA A 125 -6.16 -11.08 -2.17
C ALA A 125 -5.91 -9.76 -2.91
N VAL A 126 -5.32 -9.83 -4.12
CA VAL A 126 -4.88 -8.68 -4.92
C VAL A 126 -5.98 -7.63 -5.11
N ALA A 127 -7.23 -8.05 -5.39
CA ALA A 127 -8.36 -7.14 -5.57
C ALA A 127 -8.59 -6.23 -4.36
N LYS A 128 -8.50 -6.76 -3.14
CA LYS A 128 -8.69 -5.94 -1.92
C LYS A 128 -7.64 -4.85 -1.79
N GLY A 129 -6.38 -5.16 -2.09
CA GLY A 129 -5.31 -4.17 -2.02
C GLY A 129 -5.40 -3.13 -3.12
N LEU A 130 -5.76 -3.52 -4.35
CA LEU A 130 -6.01 -2.60 -5.46
C LEU A 130 -7.23 -1.71 -5.18
N ASP A 131 -8.29 -2.25 -4.58
CA ASP A 131 -9.46 -1.47 -4.23
C ASP A 131 -9.12 -0.38 -3.20
N VAL A 132 -8.36 -0.70 -2.15
CA VAL A 132 -7.85 0.32 -1.22
C VAL A 132 -7.00 1.37 -1.93
N LEU A 133 -6.10 0.97 -2.83
CA LEU A 133 -5.23 1.87 -3.58
C LEU A 133 -6.02 2.90 -4.41
N VAL A 134 -7.07 2.44 -5.11
CA VAL A 134 -7.86 3.27 -6.02
C VAL A 134 -8.92 4.05 -5.27
N GLN A 135 -9.70 3.41 -4.40
CA GLN A 135 -10.79 4.09 -3.66
C GLN A 135 -10.27 5.16 -2.70
N SER A 136 -9.08 4.99 -2.13
CA SER A 136 -8.43 6.05 -1.34
C SER A 136 -7.88 7.21 -2.18
N ARG A 137 -7.81 7.07 -3.51
CA ARG A 137 -7.18 7.98 -4.47
C ARG A 137 -5.65 8.05 -4.39
N LEU A 138 -5.03 7.08 -3.69
CA LEU A 138 -3.56 7.00 -3.61
C LEU A 138 -2.91 6.77 -4.99
N ALA A 139 -3.59 6.05 -5.89
CA ALA A 139 -3.13 5.82 -7.26
C ALA A 139 -2.98 7.11 -8.08
N GLU A 140 -3.69 8.19 -7.73
CA GLU A 140 -3.63 9.49 -8.42
C GLU A 140 -2.46 10.37 -7.99
N CYS A 141 -1.76 9.99 -6.91
CA CYS A 141 -0.57 10.71 -6.48
C CYS A 141 0.56 10.58 -7.49
N SER A 142 1.51 11.51 -7.42
CA SER A 142 2.77 11.46 -8.17
C SER A 142 3.93 11.05 -7.26
N CYS A 143 4.92 10.41 -7.85
CA CYS A 143 6.18 10.06 -7.18
C CYS A 143 7.38 10.55 -8.00
N ARG A 144 8.56 10.50 -7.40
CA ARG A 144 9.79 11.03 -8.00
C ARG A 144 10.51 9.99 -8.84
N VAL A 145 10.98 10.40 -10.01
CA VAL A 145 11.93 9.66 -10.83
C VAL A 145 13.17 10.53 -11.08
N VAL A 146 14.34 9.91 -11.14
CA VAL A 146 15.59 10.60 -11.49
C VAL A 146 16.09 10.00 -12.81
N GLU A 147 16.09 10.82 -13.87
CA GLU A 147 16.58 10.45 -15.19
C GLU A 147 17.65 11.45 -15.64
N ASN A 148 18.81 10.96 -16.06
CA ASN A 148 19.94 11.79 -16.49
C ASN A 148 20.37 12.87 -15.48
N GLY A 149 20.25 12.57 -14.18
CA GLY A 149 20.59 13.48 -13.09
C GLY A 149 19.55 14.54 -12.76
N ALA A 150 18.44 14.60 -13.51
CA ALA A 150 17.31 15.49 -13.24
C ALA A 150 16.16 14.74 -12.56
N ALA A 151 15.62 15.34 -11.48
CA ALA A 151 14.44 14.79 -10.82
C ALA A 151 13.18 15.37 -11.47
N ARG A 152 12.19 14.51 -11.72
CA ARG A 152 10.83 14.91 -12.12
C ARG A 152 9.78 14.11 -11.37
N GLU A 153 8.59 14.64 -11.29
CA GLU A 153 7.42 13.91 -10.78
C GLU A 153 6.73 13.18 -11.93
N VAL A 154 6.28 11.96 -11.61
CA VAL A 154 5.49 11.14 -12.54
C VAL A 154 4.24 10.66 -11.81
N PRO A 155 3.06 10.69 -12.46
CA PRO A 155 1.85 10.13 -11.90
C PRO A 155 2.02 8.61 -11.73
N ILE A 156 1.35 8.04 -10.73
CA ILE A 156 1.46 6.61 -10.44
C ILE A 156 0.54 5.83 -11.37
N LEU A 157 -0.77 5.87 -11.19
CA LEU A 157 -1.77 5.18 -12.02
C LEU A 157 -3.13 5.92 -11.92
N PRO A 158 -3.20 7.23 -12.26
CA PRO A 158 -4.42 8.00 -12.09
C PRO A 158 -5.56 7.48 -12.98
N GLU A 159 -5.23 6.82 -14.09
CA GLU A 159 -6.19 6.30 -15.05
C GLU A 159 -7.12 5.25 -14.47
N LEU A 160 -6.67 4.52 -13.45
CA LEU A 160 -7.48 3.46 -12.82
C LEU A 160 -8.74 4.02 -12.16
N TYR A 161 -8.70 5.25 -11.64
CA TYR A 161 -9.87 5.85 -11.01
C TYR A 161 -11.00 6.15 -12.00
N HIS A 162 -10.70 6.34 -13.29
CA HIS A 162 -11.70 6.54 -14.33
C HIS A 162 -12.58 5.31 -14.57
N LEU A 163 -12.16 4.14 -14.12
CA LEU A 163 -12.97 2.91 -14.18
C LEU A 163 -14.00 2.82 -13.05
N VAL A 164 -13.84 3.60 -11.97
CA VAL A 164 -14.76 3.60 -10.82
C VAL A 164 -16.09 4.22 -11.25
N ASN A 165 -17.17 3.50 -10.99
CA ASN A 165 -18.53 3.84 -11.41
C ASN A 165 -18.71 4.00 -12.95
N LEU A 166 -17.77 3.49 -13.75
CA LEU A 166 -17.91 3.47 -15.20
C LEU A 166 -18.96 2.42 -15.60
N PRO A 167 -20.11 2.85 -16.18
CA PRO A 167 -21.15 1.91 -16.57
C PRO A 167 -20.64 0.94 -17.63
N GLN A 168 -20.97 -0.35 -17.47
CA GLN A 168 -20.77 -1.38 -18.46
C GLN A 168 -22.12 -1.73 -19.14
N GLU A 169 -22.10 -2.34 -20.33
CA GLU A 169 -23.32 -2.82 -20.97
C GLU A 169 -23.99 -3.88 -20.09
N LYS A 170 -25.23 -3.58 -19.64
CA LYS A 170 -25.98 -4.38 -18.65
C LYS A 170 -26.22 -5.83 -19.08
N ASP A 171 -26.21 -6.10 -20.39
CA ASP A 171 -26.46 -7.47 -20.91
C ASP A 171 -25.26 -8.39 -20.75
N PHE A 172 -24.09 -7.86 -20.41
CA PHE A 172 -22.84 -8.63 -20.31
C PHE A 172 -22.10 -8.46 -18.98
N HIS A 173 -22.42 -7.46 -18.14
CA HIS A 173 -21.66 -7.17 -16.94
C HIS A 173 -22.56 -6.80 -15.75
N GLU A 174 -22.40 -7.52 -14.62
CA GLU A 174 -23.05 -7.21 -13.34
C GLU A 174 -22.34 -6.07 -12.57
N PHE A 175 -21.11 -5.69 -12.98
CA PHE A 175 -20.23 -4.80 -12.26
C PHE A 175 -19.92 -3.54 -13.08
N ASP A 176 -19.54 -2.45 -12.40
CA ASP A 176 -18.90 -1.29 -13.05
C ASP A 176 -17.51 -1.67 -13.60
N GLY A 177 -16.89 -0.74 -14.36
CA GLY A 177 -15.59 -0.98 -14.99
C GLY A 177 -14.48 -1.33 -13.99
N TRP A 178 -14.51 -0.74 -12.79
CA TRP A 178 -13.52 -1.03 -11.76
C TRP A 178 -13.68 -2.42 -11.17
N TYR A 179 -14.88 -2.80 -10.73
CA TYR A 179 -15.12 -4.12 -10.16
C TYR A 179 -14.97 -5.23 -11.18
N HIS A 180 -15.30 -4.98 -12.47
CA HIS A 180 -14.94 -5.88 -13.55
C HIS A 180 -13.43 -6.12 -13.61
N THR A 181 -12.64 -5.04 -13.62
CA THR A 181 -11.17 -5.10 -13.65
C THR A 181 -10.61 -5.87 -12.44
N LEU A 182 -11.13 -5.62 -11.24
CA LEU A 182 -10.74 -6.36 -10.04
C LEU A 182 -11.04 -7.86 -10.15
N ALA A 183 -12.20 -8.23 -10.72
CA ALA A 183 -12.56 -9.62 -10.95
C ALA A 183 -11.59 -10.29 -11.93
N VAL A 184 -11.27 -9.64 -13.06
CA VAL A 184 -10.30 -10.15 -14.05
C VAL A 184 -8.93 -10.39 -13.41
N VAL A 185 -8.40 -9.41 -12.66
CA VAL A 185 -7.10 -9.54 -11.99
C VAL A 185 -7.11 -10.66 -10.95
N SER A 186 -8.21 -10.84 -10.21
CA SER A 186 -8.33 -11.89 -9.19
C SER A 186 -8.32 -13.30 -9.77
N HIS A 187 -8.90 -13.48 -10.97
CA HIS A 187 -8.93 -14.77 -11.66
C HIS A 187 -7.66 -15.02 -12.50
N THR A 188 -6.79 -14.02 -12.65
CA THR A 188 -5.52 -14.18 -13.34
C THR A 188 -4.49 -14.82 -12.41
N GLU A 189 -3.72 -15.77 -12.93
CA GLU A 189 -2.62 -16.41 -12.19
C GLU A 189 -1.67 -15.36 -11.59
N PRO A 190 -1.02 -15.65 -10.44
CA PRO A 190 -0.12 -14.71 -9.77
C PRO A 190 1.24 -14.61 -10.48
N ASP A 191 1.19 -14.32 -11.76
CA ASP A 191 2.31 -13.89 -12.60
C ASP A 191 2.26 -12.38 -12.76
N LEU A 192 3.40 -11.73 -12.63
CA LEU A 192 3.46 -10.27 -12.61
C LEU A 192 3.03 -9.65 -13.94
N THR A 193 3.49 -10.21 -15.06
CA THR A 193 3.18 -9.71 -16.41
C THR A 193 1.70 -9.89 -16.73
N LEU A 194 1.15 -11.07 -16.41
CA LEU A 194 -0.26 -11.36 -16.65
C LEU A 194 -1.17 -10.46 -15.82
N ARG A 195 -0.88 -10.27 -14.54
CA ARG A 195 -1.71 -9.43 -13.67
C ARG A 195 -1.63 -7.96 -13.99
N TRP A 196 -0.45 -7.44 -14.39
CA TRP A 196 -0.35 -6.08 -14.91
C TRP A 196 -1.13 -5.92 -16.22
N GLY A 197 -1.05 -6.89 -17.14
CA GLY A 197 -1.88 -6.91 -18.34
C GLY A 197 -3.37 -6.92 -18.01
N ALA A 198 -3.79 -7.76 -17.06
CA ALA A 198 -5.17 -7.84 -16.57
C ALA A 198 -5.65 -6.53 -15.92
N LEU A 199 -4.80 -5.84 -15.16
CA LEU A 199 -5.15 -4.54 -14.54
C LEU A 199 -5.37 -3.44 -15.60
N LEU A 200 -4.56 -3.45 -16.66
CA LEU A 200 -4.54 -2.37 -17.65
C LEU A 200 -5.38 -2.65 -18.91
N HIS A 201 -6.00 -3.83 -19.04
CA HIS A 201 -6.66 -4.24 -20.29
C HIS A 201 -7.78 -3.30 -20.75
N ASP A 202 -8.50 -2.71 -19.83
CA ASP A 202 -9.65 -1.84 -20.07
C ASP A 202 -9.42 -0.37 -19.65
N VAL A 203 -8.20 -0.01 -19.25
CA VAL A 203 -7.90 1.30 -18.66
C VAL A 203 -8.32 2.47 -19.58
N ALA A 204 -8.25 2.30 -20.90
CA ALA A 204 -8.62 3.33 -21.87
C ALA A 204 -10.14 3.58 -21.93
N LYS A 205 -11.00 2.66 -21.50
CA LYS A 205 -12.45 2.83 -21.55
C LYS A 205 -12.97 4.00 -20.71
N GLY A 206 -12.29 4.32 -19.62
CA GLY A 206 -12.65 5.43 -18.72
C GLY A 206 -11.99 6.76 -19.07
N MET A 207 -11.08 6.80 -20.05
CA MET A 207 -10.35 8.03 -20.37
C MET A 207 -11.21 8.98 -21.19
N PRO A 208 -11.14 10.30 -20.92
CA PRO A 208 -11.82 11.30 -21.75
C PRO A 208 -11.26 11.24 -23.18
N THR A 209 -12.19 11.25 -24.15
CA THR A 209 -11.90 11.33 -25.60
C THR A 209 -11.51 12.73 -26.03
#